data_f3e2438da2c283454ea7922e64bf3ab7
#
_entry.id   f3e2438da2c283454ea7922e64bf3ab7
#
_cell.length_a   1.000
_cell.length_b   1.000
_cell.length_c   1.000
_cell.angle_alpha   90.00
_cell.angle_beta   90.00
_cell.angle_gamma   90.00
#
_symmetry.space_group_name_H-M   'P 1'
#
loop_
_entity.id
_entity.type
_entity.pdbx_description
1 polymer ?
#
loop_
_entity_poly.entity_id
_entity_poly.type
_entity_poly.pdbx_seq_one_letter_code
_entity_poly.pdbx_strand_id
1 'polypeptide(L)'
;MLLENWMMRQGVIILLSLLMVVSCKGTKSDCAVDRTIECRESQIRPDIPEYVKEVTFLPLEAGDNTLLGSVDKVAFYNDLIYIADYSSRKILAYDMNGKLCFVLDRQGRGPGEYLEVKSFTVDSDNLYVLDNIGKKLLAYDPLTGEYKASREMPIVAWDVEVLSNGDLIFAFVTAGGKLSKEQPPYRLFVTDNDLNIKIQMLGYCEKEGLDAFGYGRFFSTYRDKVLFCSYGNDAYYVLDRGNGEIIETVGIDFENKASRKDKNDVSLINSFTHLGSVPIVCGDYLFCDITTKDAGGGYCLYGSNTNGFVSNPENGGRNCMLEPVCSYADSFVSVLEDRDMYDFIVSTGFQKAGEDAENALDSGSLVLLFYHMI
;
A
#
# COMPACT_ATOMS: atom_id res chain seq x y z
N MET A 1 -47.02 1.49 49.02
CA MET A 1 -46.04 0.37 48.94
C MET A 1 -46.20 -0.50 47.68
N LEU A 2 -47.39 -0.80 47.16
CA LEU A 2 -47.55 -1.59 45.91
C LEU A 2 -47.46 -0.73 44.63
N LEU A 3 -47.82 0.56 44.67
CA LEU A 3 -47.72 1.48 43.51
C LEU A 3 -46.29 1.98 43.26
N GLU A 4 -45.48 2.17 44.28
CA GLU A 4 -44.10 2.62 44.15
C GLU A 4 -43.20 1.54 43.52
N ASN A 5 -43.46 0.26 43.83
CA ASN A 5 -42.73 -0.85 43.21
C ASN A 5 -43.09 -1.06 41.72
N TRP A 6 -44.29 -0.64 41.28
CA TRP A 6 -44.69 -0.74 39.87
C TRP A 6 -44.05 0.36 39.04
N MET A 7 -43.95 1.60 39.54
CA MET A 7 -43.27 2.71 38.88
C MET A 7 -41.77 2.51 38.79
N MET A 8 -41.12 1.93 39.80
CA MET A 8 -39.68 1.61 39.72
C MET A 8 -39.36 0.50 38.69
N ARG A 9 -40.24 -0.50 38.56
CA ARG A 9 -40.08 -1.54 37.53
C ARG A 9 -40.28 -1.00 36.09
N GLN A 10 -41.19 -0.08 35.88
CA GLN A 10 -41.37 0.57 34.56
C GLN A 10 -40.21 1.51 34.24
N GLY A 11 -39.63 2.23 35.20
CA GLY A 11 -38.47 3.09 35.03
C GLY A 11 -37.19 2.31 34.66
N VAL A 12 -37.00 1.13 35.27
CA VAL A 12 -35.86 0.26 34.97
C VAL A 12 -35.99 -0.40 33.60
N ILE A 13 -37.22 -0.76 33.17
CA ILE A 13 -37.44 -1.33 31.83
C ILE A 13 -37.24 -0.26 30.74
N ILE A 14 -37.66 0.99 30.99
CA ILE A 14 -37.42 2.10 30.05
C ILE A 14 -35.92 2.49 29.99
N LEU A 15 -35.20 2.43 31.11
CA LEU A 15 -33.75 2.69 31.13
C LEU A 15 -32.95 1.58 30.46
N LEU A 16 -33.36 0.30 30.58
CA LEU A 16 -32.75 -0.81 29.88
C LEU A 16 -33.07 -0.86 28.37
N SER A 17 -34.23 -0.31 27.95
CA SER A 17 -34.58 -0.20 26.54
C SER A 17 -33.87 0.97 25.82
N LEU A 18 -33.43 2.00 26.58
CA LEU A 18 -32.66 3.13 26.01
C LEU A 18 -31.18 2.85 25.84
N LEU A 19 -30.67 1.77 26.43
CA LEU A 19 -29.23 1.36 26.30
C LEU A 19 -28.97 0.38 25.14
N MET A 20 -30.01 0.01 24.37
CA MET A 20 -29.87 -0.84 23.20
C MET A 20 -30.02 -0.11 21.85
N VAL A 21 -29.93 1.20 21.85
CA VAL A 21 -29.68 1.95 20.61
C VAL A 21 -28.19 2.28 20.54
N VAL A 22 -27.34 1.26 20.68
CA VAL A 22 -26.01 1.31 20.07
C VAL A 22 -26.27 1.20 18.57
N SER A 23 -26.20 2.34 17.94
CA SER A 23 -26.18 2.56 16.51
C SER A 23 -25.37 1.45 15.82
N CYS A 24 -26.05 0.46 15.26
CA CYS A 24 -25.54 -0.14 14.03
C CYS A 24 -25.54 0.99 13.00
N LYS A 25 -24.46 1.76 12.90
CA LYS A 25 -24.08 2.36 11.63
C LYS A 25 -23.95 1.15 10.70
N GLY A 26 -24.90 1.00 9.79
CA GLY A 26 -24.86 -0.05 8.80
C GLY A 26 -23.49 0.00 8.13
N THR A 27 -22.70 -1.03 8.30
CA THR A 27 -21.57 -1.29 7.44
C THR A 27 -22.11 -1.23 6.03
N LYS A 28 -21.62 -0.29 5.19
CA LYS A 28 -21.89 -0.33 3.74
C LYS A 28 -21.69 -1.79 3.33
N SER A 29 -22.63 -2.37 2.61
CA SER A 29 -22.47 -3.74 2.15
C SER A 29 -21.16 -3.80 1.35
N ASP A 30 -20.28 -4.74 1.66
CA ASP A 30 -18.93 -4.91 1.10
C ASP A 30 -18.88 -5.02 -0.44
N CYS A 31 -19.96 -4.74 -1.15
CA CYS A 31 -20.11 -4.95 -2.60
C CYS A 31 -20.66 -3.73 -3.36
N ALA A 32 -20.95 -2.61 -2.73
CA ALA A 32 -21.49 -1.44 -3.44
C ALA A 32 -20.33 -0.61 -3.99
N VAL A 33 -20.16 -0.61 -5.33
CA VAL A 33 -19.22 0.27 -6.04
C VAL A 33 -19.85 1.65 -6.15
N ASP A 34 -19.17 2.67 -5.65
CA ASP A 34 -19.64 4.07 -5.71
C ASP A 34 -19.35 4.69 -7.08
N ARG A 35 -18.21 4.34 -7.70
CA ARG A 35 -17.78 4.83 -9.01
C ARG A 35 -17.11 3.71 -9.81
N THR A 36 -17.34 3.71 -11.12
CA THR A 36 -16.71 2.75 -12.04
C THR A 36 -15.84 3.46 -13.07
N ILE A 37 -14.64 2.95 -13.30
CA ILE A 37 -13.74 3.36 -14.37
C ILE A 37 -13.78 2.26 -15.43
N GLU A 38 -14.06 2.62 -16.66
CA GLU A 38 -14.06 1.66 -17.76
C GLU A 38 -12.62 1.40 -18.23
N CYS A 39 -12.24 0.12 -18.33
CA CYS A 39 -10.98 -0.30 -18.91
C CYS A 39 -11.26 -1.29 -20.04
N ARG A 40 -10.96 -0.88 -21.26
CA ARG A 40 -11.02 -1.75 -22.45
C ARG A 40 -9.59 -2.04 -22.87
N GLU A 41 -9.13 -3.25 -22.59
CA GLU A 41 -7.74 -3.67 -22.84
C GLU A 41 -7.35 -3.46 -24.30
N SER A 42 -8.30 -3.70 -25.22
CA SER A 42 -8.14 -3.48 -26.67
C SER A 42 -7.95 -2.00 -27.06
N GLN A 43 -8.24 -1.06 -26.17
CA GLN A 43 -8.15 0.38 -26.41
C GLN A 43 -7.01 1.07 -25.63
N ILE A 44 -6.27 0.31 -24.84
CA ILE A 44 -5.11 0.85 -24.12
C ILE A 44 -4.04 1.28 -25.13
N ARG A 45 -3.64 2.55 -25.05
CA ARG A 45 -2.69 3.17 -26.01
C ARG A 45 -1.32 3.30 -25.36
N PRO A 46 -0.22 3.20 -26.12
CA PRO A 46 1.14 3.31 -25.60
C PRO A 46 1.60 4.77 -25.44
N ASP A 47 0.88 5.58 -24.69
CA ASP A 47 1.02 7.03 -24.65
C ASP A 47 1.51 7.60 -23.30
N ILE A 48 1.88 6.78 -22.30
CA ILE A 48 2.33 7.29 -20.97
C ILE A 48 3.36 8.42 -21.08
N PRO A 49 4.36 8.34 -21.96
CA PRO A 49 5.37 9.40 -22.08
C PRO A 49 4.81 10.80 -22.38
N GLU A 50 3.65 10.88 -23.01
CA GLU A 50 3.01 12.17 -23.35
C GLU A 50 2.51 12.92 -22.11
N TYR A 51 2.32 12.22 -20.99
CA TYR A 51 1.83 12.76 -19.71
C TYR A 51 2.93 13.05 -18.71
N VAL A 52 4.18 12.67 -19.01
CA VAL A 52 5.35 12.96 -18.19
C VAL A 52 5.99 14.26 -18.69
N LYS A 53 5.97 15.29 -17.86
CA LYS A 53 6.55 16.59 -18.15
C LYS A 53 8.07 16.57 -18.07
N GLU A 54 8.58 15.97 -17.00
CA GLU A 54 9.99 15.97 -16.64
C GLU A 54 10.30 14.78 -15.73
N VAL A 55 11.53 14.28 -15.80
CA VAL A 55 12.05 13.27 -14.88
C VAL A 55 13.26 13.84 -14.15
N THR A 56 13.25 13.83 -12.83
CA THR A 56 14.40 14.20 -12.02
C THR A 56 14.95 12.99 -11.26
N PHE A 57 16.26 13.02 -10.98
CA PHE A 57 16.98 11.91 -10.37
C PHE A 57 17.57 12.34 -9.04
N LEU A 58 17.40 11.52 -8.01
CA LEU A 58 18.01 11.69 -6.71
C LEU A 58 18.91 10.49 -6.41
N PRO A 59 20.23 10.60 -6.59
CA PRO A 59 21.14 9.55 -6.19
C PRO A 59 21.18 9.44 -4.66
N LEU A 60 21.19 8.21 -4.15
CA LEU A 60 21.29 7.93 -2.73
C LEU A 60 22.71 7.58 -2.35
N GLU A 61 23.17 8.08 -1.20
CA GLU A 61 24.53 7.83 -0.71
C GLU A 61 24.76 6.34 -0.45
N ALA A 62 25.85 5.79 -1.02
CA ALA A 62 26.33 4.47 -0.66
C ALA A 62 27.06 4.51 0.70
N GLY A 63 26.90 3.46 1.48
CA GLY A 63 27.59 3.31 2.75
C GLY A 63 27.69 1.85 3.17
N ASP A 64 28.40 1.62 4.26
CA ASP A 64 28.44 0.30 4.87
C ASP A 64 26.98 -0.14 5.23
N ASN A 65 26.61 -1.34 4.81
CA ASN A 65 25.27 -1.92 5.03
C ASN A 65 24.09 -1.27 4.26
N THR A 66 24.34 -0.43 3.25
CA THR A 66 23.27 0.15 2.41
C THR A 66 22.86 -0.76 1.25
N LEU A 67 23.56 -1.87 1.02
CA LEU A 67 23.15 -2.82 -0.01
C LEU A 67 21.79 -3.43 0.33
N LEU A 68 20.87 -3.35 -0.62
CA LEU A 68 19.53 -3.93 -0.58
C LEU A 68 19.43 -5.00 -1.68
N GLY A 69 18.66 -6.05 -1.41
CA GLY A 69 18.33 -7.08 -2.41
C GLY A 69 17.10 -6.70 -3.23
N SER A 70 16.24 -5.82 -2.69
CA SER A 70 15.03 -5.32 -3.33
C SER A 70 14.60 -4.00 -2.68
N VAL A 71 13.71 -3.26 -3.36
CA VAL A 71 12.99 -2.13 -2.76
C VAL A 71 11.52 -2.48 -2.68
N ASP A 72 11.05 -2.80 -1.48
CA ASP A 72 9.68 -3.26 -1.26
C ASP A 72 8.70 -2.12 -0.90
N LYS A 73 9.16 -1.13 -0.14
CA LYS A 73 8.36 0.04 0.26
C LYS A 73 9.24 1.28 0.40
N VAL A 74 8.74 2.40 -0.15
CA VAL A 74 9.32 3.74 0.04
C VAL A 74 8.28 4.63 0.70
N ALA A 75 8.68 5.37 1.71
CA ALA A 75 7.84 6.36 2.39
C ALA A 75 8.60 7.67 2.59
N PHE A 76 7.88 8.78 2.47
CA PHE A 76 8.41 10.14 2.72
C PHE A 76 7.73 10.71 3.95
N TYR A 77 8.52 11.18 4.90
CA TYR A 77 8.02 11.87 6.08
C TYR A 77 9.05 12.84 6.66
N ASN A 78 8.63 14.10 6.96
CA ASN A 78 9.46 15.13 7.58
C ASN A 78 10.84 15.28 6.95
N ASP A 79 10.90 15.48 5.64
CA ASP A 79 12.14 15.65 4.86
C ASP A 79 13.10 14.44 4.94
N LEU A 80 12.57 13.27 5.28
CA LEU A 80 13.27 11.99 5.21
C LEU A 80 12.59 11.03 4.24
N ILE A 81 13.43 10.19 3.65
CA ILE A 81 13.07 9.11 2.73
C ILE A 81 13.40 7.80 3.42
N TYR A 82 12.39 6.95 3.62
CA TYR A 82 12.57 5.62 4.21
C TYR A 82 12.41 4.58 3.12
N ILE A 83 13.37 3.66 3.02
CA ILE A 83 13.38 2.58 2.02
C ILE A 83 13.53 1.25 2.75
N ALA A 84 12.58 0.35 2.54
CA ALA A 84 12.62 -0.98 3.13
C ALA A 84 12.93 -2.05 2.09
N ASP A 85 13.80 -2.98 2.50
CA ASP A 85 14.00 -4.28 1.89
C ASP A 85 13.53 -5.36 2.88
N TYR A 86 12.43 -6.03 2.56
CA TYR A 86 11.84 -7.05 3.42
C TYR A 86 12.67 -8.33 3.42
N SER A 87 13.42 -8.60 2.33
CA SER A 87 14.25 -9.80 2.20
C SER A 87 15.49 -9.72 3.08
N SER A 88 16.19 -8.60 3.07
CA SER A 88 17.32 -8.33 3.96
C SER A 88 16.90 -7.82 5.34
N ARG A 89 15.62 -7.51 5.53
CA ARG A 89 15.01 -7.03 6.78
C ARG A 89 15.62 -5.72 7.27
N LYS A 90 15.85 -4.79 6.34
CA LYS A 90 16.45 -3.48 6.61
C LYS A 90 15.50 -2.35 6.26
N ILE A 91 15.65 -1.24 6.97
CA ILE A 91 15.07 0.04 6.58
C ILE A 91 16.19 1.08 6.60
N LEU A 92 16.37 1.77 5.48
CA LEU A 92 17.33 2.86 5.33
C LEU A 92 16.59 4.17 5.36
N ALA A 93 17.15 5.17 6.05
CA ALA A 93 16.62 6.53 6.06
C ALA A 93 17.63 7.50 5.46
N TYR A 94 17.17 8.30 4.50
CA TYR A 94 17.96 9.33 3.81
C TYR A 94 17.31 10.69 3.99
N ASP A 95 18.09 11.76 3.92
CA ASP A 95 17.54 13.12 3.77
C ASP A 95 17.09 13.37 2.30
N MET A 96 16.46 14.52 2.06
CA MET A 96 15.98 14.90 0.72
C MET A 96 17.10 15.27 -0.27
N ASN A 97 18.36 15.23 0.15
CA ASN A 97 19.54 15.35 -0.73
C ASN A 97 20.15 13.98 -1.03
N GLY A 98 19.52 12.89 -0.59
CA GLY A 98 20.01 11.52 -0.77
C GLY A 98 21.12 11.12 0.20
N LYS A 99 21.39 11.92 1.23
CA LYS A 99 22.41 11.60 2.25
C LYS A 99 21.87 10.61 3.26
N LEU A 100 22.62 9.55 3.55
CA LEU A 100 22.25 8.53 4.53
C LEU A 100 22.19 9.12 5.94
N CYS A 101 21.05 8.95 6.62
CA CYS A 101 20.84 9.35 8.01
C CYS A 101 21.09 8.19 8.96
N PHE A 102 20.45 7.05 8.72
CA PHE A 102 20.67 5.82 9.51
C PHE A 102 20.24 4.56 8.73
N VAL A 103 20.71 3.41 9.23
CA VAL A 103 20.28 2.08 8.80
C VAL A 103 19.65 1.37 10.01
N LEU A 104 18.40 0.95 9.89
CA LEU A 104 17.74 0.09 10.85
C LEU A 104 17.93 -1.36 10.41
N ASP A 105 18.90 -2.07 11.03
CA ASP A 105 19.20 -3.48 10.85
C ASP A 105 19.35 -4.12 12.23
N ARG A 106 18.21 -4.53 12.82
CA ARG A 106 18.15 -5.03 14.19
C ARG A 106 17.49 -6.41 14.23
N GLN A 107 18.11 -7.36 13.56
CA GLN A 107 17.61 -8.72 13.45
C GLN A 107 17.91 -9.52 14.72
N GLY A 108 16.89 -10.10 15.36
CA GLY A 108 17.04 -10.92 16.55
C GLY A 108 15.77 -11.05 17.38
N ARG A 109 15.93 -11.45 18.65
CA ARG A 109 14.83 -11.71 19.60
C ARG A 109 14.91 -10.84 20.87
N GLY A 110 15.91 -9.99 20.97
CA GLY A 110 16.11 -9.07 22.09
C GLY A 110 15.15 -7.88 22.08
N PRO A 111 15.25 -7.03 23.11
CA PRO A 111 14.52 -5.76 23.13
C PRO A 111 14.94 -4.91 21.93
N GLY A 112 13.94 -4.43 21.14
CA GLY A 112 14.20 -3.62 19.96
C GLY A 112 14.77 -4.40 18.76
N GLU A 113 14.72 -5.72 18.78
CA GLU A 113 15.06 -6.59 17.65
C GLU A 113 13.80 -7.21 17.04
N TYR A 114 13.83 -7.49 15.73
CA TYR A 114 12.74 -8.12 14.99
C TYR A 114 13.21 -9.34 14.20
N LEU A 115 12.28 -10.23 13.90
CA LEU A 115 12.53 -11.44 13.10
C LEU A 115 12.23 -11.22 11.62
N GLU A 116 11.36 -10.25 11.30
CA GLU A 116 11.09 -9.82 9.94
C GLU A 116 10.73 -8.32 9.91
N VAL A 117 10.89 -7.71 8.75
CA VAL A 117 10.23 -6.46 8.38
C VAL A 117 9.12 -6.85 7.41
N LYS A 118 7.88 -6.97 7.92
CA LYS A 118 6.74 -7.32 7.07
C LYS A 118 6.16 -6.11 6.36
N SER A 119 6.15 -4.98 7.04
CA SER A 119 5.84 -3.65 6.55
C SER A 119 6.33 -2.62 7.57
N PHE A 120 6.32 -1.37 7.19
CA PHE A 120 6.60 -0.24 8.08
C PHE A 120 5.70 0.95 7.74
N THR A 121 5.56 1.86 8.69
CA THR A 121 4.96 3.19 8.49
C THR A 121 5.61 4.19 9.43
N VAL A 122 5.44 5.48 9.18
CA VAL A 122 6.11 6.54 9.93
C VAL A 122 5.20 7.72 10.19
N ASP A 123 5.26 8.27 11.41
CA ASP A 123 4.65 9.53 11.82
C ASP A 123 5.66 10.45 12.52
N SER A 124 5.17 11.53 13.17
CA SER A 124 6.03 12.48 13.89
C SER A 124 6.80 11.87 15.05
N ASP A 125 6.25 10.84 15.63
CA ASP A 125 6.75 10.27 16.87
C ASP A 125 7.47 8.95 16.66
N ASN A 126 7.08 8.16 15.66
CA ASN A 126 7.55 6.79 15.54
C ASN A 126 7.76 6.34 14.08
N LEU A 127 8.80 5.56 13.88
CA LEU A 127 8.95 4.61 12.77
C LEU A 127 8.46 3.25 13.29
N TYR A 128 7.31 2.79 12.81
CA TYR A 128 6.72 1.51 13.18
C TYR A 128 7.19 0.41 12.25
N VAL A 129 7.57 -0.73 12.82
CA VAL A 129 7.97 -1.95 12.08
C VAL A 129 7.04 -3.09 12.48
N LEU A 130 6.35 -3.67 11.50
CA LEU A 130 5.49 -4.83 11.67
C LEU A 130 6.31 -6.11 11.57
N ASP A 131 6.31 -6.91 12.63
CA ASP A 131 6.98 -8.22 12.73
C ASP A 131 5.95 -9.32 13.06
N ASN A 132 5.43 -10.01 12.04
CA ASN A 132 4.47 -11.09 12.25
C ASN A 132 5.11 -12.33 12.87
N ILE A 133 6.38 -12.64 12.54
CA ILE A 133 7.10 -13.79 13.10
C ILE A 133 7.31 -13.57 14.60
N GLY A 134 7.68 -12.34 14.99
CA GLY A 134 7.81 -11.94 16.37
C GLY A 134 6.48 -11.60 17.05
N LYS A 135 5.37 -11.51 16.29
CA LYS A 135 4.02 -11.13 16.74
C LYS A 135 4.01 -9.78 17.45
N LYS A 136 4.65 -8.79 16.88
CA LYS A 136 4.77 -7.47 17.50
C LYS A 136 4.84 -6.34 16.49
N LEU A 137 4.44 -5.16 16.96
CA LEU A 137 4.71 -3.89 16.33
C LEU A 137 5.79 -3.19 17.16
N LEU A 138 6.91 -2.89 16.52
CA LEU A 138 8.00 -2.16 17.15
C LEU A 138 7.92 -0.69 16.76
N ALA A 139 8.28 0.18 17.69
CA ALA A 139 8.39 1.61 17.49
C ALA A 139 9.84 2.07 17.71
N TYR A 140 10.37 2.81 16.75
CA TYR A 140 11.69 3.42 16.78
C TYR A 140 11.56 4.95 16.62
N ASP A 141 12.57 5.66 17.00
CA ASP A 141 12.66 7.08 16.71
C ASP A 141 12.80 7.30 15.19
N PRO A 142 11.95 8.13 14.56
CA PRO A 142 11.95 8.28 13.12
C PRO A 142 13.21 8.99 12.59
N LEU A 143 13.91 9.76 13.41
CA LEU A 143 15.10 10.52 12.99
C LEU A 143 16.41 9.77 13.20
N THR A 144 16.44 8.85 14.17
CA THR A 144 17.69 8.19 14.59
C THR A 144 17.65 6.66 14.46
N GLY A 145 16.47 6.05 14.31
CA GLY A 145 16.31 4.60 14.35
C GLY A 145 16.53 3.99 15.74
N GLU A 146 16.54 4.80 16.81
CA GLU A 146 16.66 4.28 18.17
C GLU A 146 15.37 3.63 18.63
N TYR A 147 15.49 2.47 19.28
CA TYR A 147 14.34 1.72 19.80
C TYR A 147 13.61 2.48 20.90
N LYS A 148 12.29 2.54 20.82
CA LYS A 148 11.41 3.18 21.82
C LYS A 148 10.54 2.18 22.57
N ALA A 149 9.80 1.33 21.83
CA ALA A 149 8.85 0.40 22.44
C ALA A 149 8.49 -0.75 21.48
N SER A 150 7.85 -1.79 22.03
CA SER A 150 7.14 -2.81 21.24
C SER A 150 5.83 -3.18 21.91
N ARG A 151 4.84 -3.55 21.10
CA ARG A 151 3.52 -4.04 21.53
C ARG A 151 3.22 -5.36 20.85
N GLU A 152 2.55 -6.26 21.57
CA GLU A 152 2.09 -7.53 20.99
C GLU A 152 0.95 -7.28 20.00
N MET A 153 1.03 -7.89 18.81
CA MET A 153 0.00 -7.75 17.78
C MET A 153 -1.21 -8.62 18.10
N PRO A 154 -2.42 -8.06 18.17
CA PRO A 154 -3.66 -8.81 18.40
C PRO A 154 -4.13 -9.58 17.16
N ILE A 155 -3.56 -9.28 16.00
CA ILE A 155 -3.92 -9.84 14.68
C ILE A 155 -2.66 -10.10 13.87
N VAL A 156 -2.78 -10.97 12.86
CA VAL A 156 -1.80 -11.04 11.76
C VAL A 156 -2.14 -9.95 10.76
N ALA A 157 -1.14 -9.23 10.27
CA ALA A 157 -1.30 -8.21 9.26
C ALA A 157 -0.21 -8.28 8.19
N TRP A 158 -0.50 -7.85 6.97
CA TRP A 158 0.43 -7.87 5.86
C TRP A 158 0.99 -6.49 5.54
N ASP A 159 0.23 -5.46 5.87
CA ASP A 159 0.66 -4.07 5.69
C ASP A 159 0.11 -3.20 6.81
N VAL A 160 0.72 -2.05 7.04
CA VAL A 160 0.35 -1.09 8.07
C VAL A 160 0.55 0.33 7.56
N GLU A 161 -0.41 1.21 7.89
CA GLU A 161 -0.28 2.65 7.70
C GLU A 161 -0.74 3.41 8.96
N VAL A 162 -0.10 4.53 9.21
CA VAL A 162 -0.51 5.45 10.27
C VAL A 162 -1.52 6.46 9.73
N LEU A 163 -2.58 6.67 10.50
CA LEU A 163 -3.63 7.65 10.21
C LEU A 163 -3.27 9.02 10.82
N SER A 164 -3.86 10.10 10.28
CA SER A 164 -3.55 11.46 10.72
C SER A 164 -3.95 11.76 12.18
N ASN A 165 -4.85 10.95 12.75
CA ASN A 165 -5.23 11.03 14.16
C ASN A 165 -4.33 10.20 15.10
N GLY A 166 -3.28 9.56 14.57
CA GLY A 166 -2.35 8.70 15.29
C GLY A 166 -2.81 7.25 15.44
N ASP A 167 -4.02 6.89 15.01
CA ASP A 167 -4.45 5.48 14.92
C ASP A 167 -3.67 4.75 13.84
N LEU A 168 -3.72 3.42 13.85
CA LEU A 168 -3.06 2.57 12.85
C LEU A 168 -4.10 1.76 12.08
N ILE A 169 -3.92 1.68 10.77
CA ILE A 169 -4.70 0.79 9.93
C ILE A 169 -3.85 -0.37 9.43
N PHE A 170 -4.39 -1.58 9.53
CA PHE A 170 -3.73 -2.81 9.14
C PHE A 170 -4.51 -3.52 8.04
N ALA A 171 -3.79 -4.03 7.06
CA ALA A 171 -4.33 -4.91 6.03
C ALA A 171 -4.02 -6.36 6.33
N PHE A 172 -5.03 -7.22 6.17
CA PHE A 172 -4.89 -8.67 6.25
C PHE A 172 -5.36 -9.32 4.95
N VAL A 173 -4.60 -10.30 4.49
CA VAL A 173 -4.98 -11.21 3.40
C VAL A 173 -4.68 -12.65 3.80
N THR A 174 -5.46 -13.58 3.29
CA THR A 174 -5.24 -15.00 3.57
C THR A 174 -4.28 -15.58 2.54
N ALA A 175 -3.03 -15.68 2.77
CA ALA A 175 -2.05 -16.27 1.83
C ALA A 175 -2.38 -17.74 1.44
N GLY A 176 -3.52 -17.97 0.79
CA GLY A 176 -3.98 -19.30 0.34
C GLY A 176 -4.40 -20.26 1.45
N GLY A 177 -4.53 -19.77 2.67
CA GLY A 177 -4.80 -20.57 3.87
C GLY A 177 -6.21 -20.36 4.43
N LYS A 178 -6.61 -21.27 5.31
CA LYS A 178 -7.77 -21.06 6.18
C LYS A 178 -7.43 -19.99 7.20
N LEU A 179 -8.38 -19.12 7.50
CA LEU A 179 -8.31 -18.23 8.66
C LEU A 179 -7.95 -19.04 9.92
N SER A 180 -6.96 -18.56 10.68
CA SER A 180 -6.75 -19.09 12.01
C SER A 180 -7.98 -18.78 12.89
N LYS A 181 -8.27 -19.60 13.88
CA LYS A 181 -9.41 -19.36 14.78
C LYS A 181 -9.29 -18.05 15.57
N GLU A 182 -8.09 -17.54 15.69
CA GLU A 182 -7.75 -16.32 16.45
C GLU A 182 -7.84 -15.06 15.60
N GLN A 183 -7.82 -15.19 14.25
CA GLN A 183 -7.89 -14.06 13.33
C GLN A 183 -9.35 -13.69 13.05
N PRO A 184 -9.78 -12.44 13.37
CA PRO A 184 -11.11 -11.97 12.98
C PRO A 184 -11.29 -11.97 11.46
N PRO A 185 -12.48 -12.30 10.93
CA PRO A 185 -12.70 -12.49 9.49
C PRO A 185 -12.92 -11.16 8.74
N TYR A 186 -11.95 -10.26 8.81
CA TYR A 186 -11.96 -8.96 8.14
C TYR A 186 -10.62 -8.69 7.46
N ARG A 187 -10.63 -7.86 6.43
CA ARG A 187 -9.43 -7.46 5.67
C ARG A 187 -8.75 -6.23 6.23
N LEU A 188 -9.52 -5.31 6.82
CA LEU A 188 -9.00 -4.06 7.36
C LEU A 188 -9.35 -3.93 8.84
N PHE A 189 -8.39 -3.44 9.61
CA PHE A 189 -8.50 -3.20 11.03
C PHE A 189 -7.93 -1.82 11.36
N VAL A 190 -8.72 -0.97 12.01
CA VAL A 190 -8.21 0.27 12.60
C VAL A 190 -8.05 0.05 14.11
N THR A 191 -6.90 0.39 14.64
CA THR A 191 -6.59 0.32 16.07
C THR A 191 -6.18 1.67 16.61
N ASP A 192 -6.31 1.86 17.92
CA ASP A 192 -5.60 2.93 18.61
C ASP A 192 -4.09 2.61 18.74
N ASN A 193 -3.33 3.53 19.34
CA ASN A 193 -1.89 3.36 19.57
C ASN A 193 -1.55 2.21 20.53
N ASP A 194 -2.49 1.74 21.33
CA ASP A 194 -2.32 0.59 22.22
C ASP A 194 -2.74 -0.72 21.55
N LEU A 195 -3.03 -0.70 20.26
CA LEU A 195 -3.49 -1.80 19.42
C LEU A 195 -4.85 -2.37 19.78
N ASN A 196 -5.71 -1.59 20.49
CA ASN A 196 -7.10 -1.96 20.67
C ASN A 196 -7.86 -1.76 19.36
N ILE A 197 -8.52 -2.80 18.87
CA ILE A 197 -9.28 -2.74 17.61
C ILE A 197 -10.50 -1.84 17.78
N LYS A 198 -10.58 -0.78 16.99
CA LYS A 198 -11.69 0.20 16.96
C LYS A 198 -12.68 -0.08 15.84
N ILE A 199 -12.16 -0.43 14.64
CA ILE A 199 -12.97 -0.65 13.44
C ILE A 199 -12.49 -1.92 12.74
N GLN A 200 -13.45 -2.68 12.19
CA GLN A 200 -13.19 -3.83 11.33
C GLN A 200 -14.01 -3.66 10.06
N MET A 201 -13.39 -3.83 8.89
CA MET A 201 -14.02 -3.58 7.60
C MET A 201 -13.67 -4.69 6.60
N LEU A 202 -14.48 -4.79 5.55
CA LEU A 202 -14.32 -5.72 4.45
C LEU A 202 -14.27 -7.17 4.96
N GLY A 203 -15.47 -7.68 5.30
CA GLY A 203 -15.64 -9.05 5.80
C GLY A 203 -15.03 -10.08 4.85
N TYR A 204 -14.27 -11.01 5.41
CA TYR A 204 -13.66 -12.10 4.65
C TYR A 204 -14.63 -13.27 4.49
N CYS A 205 -14.78 -13.76 3.26
CA CYS A 205 -15.50 -14.98 2.96
C CYS A 205 -14.52 -16.05 2.47
N GLU A 206 -14.39 -17.18 3.19
CA GLU A 206 -13.48 -18.29 2.82
C GLU A 206 -13.69 -18.84 1.39
N LYS A 207 -14.84 -18.53 0.78
CA LYS A 207 -15.16 -18.91 -0.60
C LYS A 207 -14.61 -17.93 -1.64
N GLU A 208 -14.06 -16.81 -1.23
CA GLU A 208 -13.41 -15.84 -2.10
C GLU A 208 -11.92 -16.16 -2.16
N GLY A 209 -11.55 -17.17 -2.93
CA GLY A 209 -10.20 -17.73 -2.99
C GLY A 209 -9.11 -16.83 -3.58
N LEU A 210 -9.44 -15.66 -4.12
CA LEU A 210 -8.50 -14.78 -4.79
C LEU A 210 -7.56 -14.00 -3.88
N ASP A 211 -7.85 -13.88 -2.59
CA ASP A 211 -6.90 -13.30 -1.61
C ASP A 211 -5.64 -14.16 -1.39
N ALA A 212 -5.53 -15.27 -2.10
CA ALA A 212 -4.51 -16.29 -1.85
C ALA A 212 -3.08 -15.87 -2.26
N PHE A 213 -2.91 -14.82 -3.03
CA PHE A 213 -1.63 -14.43 -3.63
C PHE A 213 -1.31 -12.95 -3.40
N GLY A 214 -1.32 -12.51 -2.15
CA GLY A 214 -0.91 -11.14 -1.84
C GLY A 214 0.60 -11.02 -1.66
N TYR A 215 1.35 -10.84 -2.74
CA TYR A 215 2.69 -10.30 -2.69
C TYR A 215 2.61 -8.81 -3.04
N GLY A 216 3.26 -7.95 -2.23
CA GLY A 216 3.38 -6.55 -2.54
C GLY A 216 2.66 -5.63 -1.55
N ARG A 217 2.46 -4.42 -2.00
CA ARG A 217 1.82 -3.35 -1.24
C ARG A 217 0.30 -3.52 -1.24
N PHE A 218 -0.30 -3.37 -0.07
CA PHE A 218 -1.76 -3.35 0.09
C PHE A 218 -2.27 -1.94 0.26
N PHE A 219 -1.43 -1.04 0.77
CA PHE A 219 -1.73 0.37 0.92
C PHE A 219 -0.90 1.24 -0.01
N SER A 220 -1.51 2.31 -0.51
CA SER A 220 -0.83 3.48 -1.03
C SER A 220 -1.44 4.73 -0.41
N THR A 221 -0.64 5.77 -0.21
CA THR A 221 -1.08 7.00 0.43
C THR A 221 -0.93 8.17 -0.52
N TYR A 222 -1.92 9.06 -0.54
CA TYR A 222 -1.85 10.32 -1.26
C TYR A 222 -2.64 11.40 -0.53
N ARG A 223 -1.97 12.44 -0.05
CA ARG A 223 -2.55 13.55 0.71
C ARG A 223 -3.37 13.03 1.92
N ASP A 224 -4.67 13.27 1.92
CA ASP A 224 -5.63 12.90 2.96
C ASP A 224 -6.30 11.53 2.76
N LYS A 225 -5.76 10.71 1.88
CA LYS A 225 -6.32 9.41 1.50
C LYS A 225 -5.33 8.27 1.71
N VAL A 226 -5.89 7.12 2.06
CA VAL A 226 -5.23 5.82 1.99
C VAL A 226 -6.02 4.97 1.02
N LEU A 227 -5.35 4.39 0.03
CA LEU A 227 -5.97 3.43 -0.88
C LEU A 227 -5.65 2.02 -0.40
N PHE A 228 -6.61 1.13 -0.53
CA PHE A 228 -6.45 -0.30 -0.26
C PHE A 228 -6.92 -1.13 -1.45
N CYS A 229 -6.12 -2.12 -1.83
CA CYS A 229 -6.51 -3.17 -2.77
C CYS A 229 -5.82 -4.48 -2.37
N SER A 230 -6.47 -5.60 -2.59
CA SER A 230 -5.82 -6.91 -2.57
C SER A 230 -5.70 -7.46 -3.99
N TYR A 231 -4.67 -8.27 -4.21
CA TYR A 231 -4.36 -8.87 -5.51
C TYR A 231 -5.57 -9.61 -6.12
N GLY A 232 -5.72 -9.51 -7.43
CA GLY A 232 -6.76 -10.22 -8.16
C GLY A 232 -8.14 -9.56 -8.11
N ASN A 233 -8.25 -8.34 -7.59
CA ASN A 233 -9.50 -7.61 -7.56
C ASN A 233 -9.70 -6.71 -8.79
N ASP A 234 -10.96 -6.36 -9.03
CA ASP A 234 -11.42 -5.39 -10.02
C ASP A 234 -11.94 -4.11 -9.35
N ALA A 235 -11.59 -3.90 -8.08
CA ALA A 235 -11.95 -2.71 -7.32
C ALA A 235 -10.89 -2.38 -6.27
N TYR A 236 -10.78 -1.11 -5.92
CA TYR A 236 -10.00 -0.62 -4.80
C TYR A 236 -10.85 0.29 -3.91
N TYR A 237 -10.41 0.44 -2.67
CA TYR A 237 -11.10 1.23 -1.65
C TYR A 237 -10.30 2.47 -1.34
N VAL A 238 -10.97 3.60 -1.23
CA VAL A 238 -10.41 4.87 -0.77
C VAL A 238 -10.87 5.10 0.65
N LEU A 239 -9.93 5.29 1.55
CA LEU A 239 -10.18 5.52 2.96
C LEU A 239 -9.77 6.95 3.33
N ASP A 240 -10.52 7.55 4.25
CA ASP A 240 -10.15 8.81 4.88
C ASP A 240 -8.93 8.61 5.78
N ARG A 241 -7.85 9.33 5.52
CA ARG A 241 -6.62 9.23 6.31
C ARG A 241 -6.79 9.76 7.74
N GLY A 242 -7.84 10.55 8.00
CA GLY A 242 -8.13 11.09 9.33
C GLY A 242 -8.65 10.04 10.32
N ASN A 243 -9.40 9.04 9.84
CA ASN A 243 -10.06 8.05 10.71
C ASN A 243 -10.07 6.60 10.20
N GLY A 244 -9.59 6.37 8.97
CA GLY A 244 -9.52 5.04 8.36
C GLY A 244 -10.86 4.50 7.85
N GLU A 245 -11.94 5.28 7.82
CA GLU A 245 -13.23 4.85 7.27
C GLU A 245 -13.19 4.82 5.73
N ILE A 246 -13.84 3.82 5.12
CA ILE A 246 -14.00 3.76 3.66
C ILE A 246 -14.95 4.87 3.21
N ILE A 247 -14.45 5.78 2.37
CA ILE A 247 -15.21 6.90 1.82
C ILE A 247 -15.67 6.68 0.38
N GLU A 248 -14.95 5.86 -0.38
CA GLU A 248 -15.31 5.53 -1.77
C GLU A 248 -14.84 4.11 -2.12
N THR A 249 -15.65 3.38 -2.88
CA THR A 249 -15.28 2.12 -3.53
C THR A 249 -15.26 2.35 -5.03
N VAL A 250 -14.09 2.18 -5.66
CA VAL A 250 -13.90 2.39 -7.10
C VAL A 250 -13.72 1.05 -7.79
N GLY A 251 -14.68 0.70 -8.65
CA GLY A 251 -14.58 -0.46 -9.53
C GLY A 251 -13.86 -0.12 -10.83
N ILE A 252 -13.10 -1.08 -11.37
CA ILE A 252 -12.59 -1.02 -12.73
C ILE A 252 -13.34 -2.06 -13.56
N ASP A 253 -14.06 -1.59 -14.58
CA ASP A 253 -14.84 -2.46 -15.47
C ASP A 253 -13.94 -2.95 -16.60
N PHE A 254 -13.18 -4.01 -16.32
CA PHE A 254 -12.34 -4.68 -17.29
C PHE A 254 -13.17 -5.40 -18.35
N GLU A 255 -12.65 -5.47 -19.59
CA GLU A 255 -13.29 -6.18 -20.70
C GLU A 255 -13.36 -7.69 -20.42
N ASN A 256 -12.31 -8.26 -19.82
CA ASN A 256 -12.21 -9.69 -19.48
C ASN A 256 -12.12 -9.93 -17.98
N LYS A 257 -13.09 -9.42 -17.21
CA LYS A 257 -13.12 -9.61 -15.75
C LYS A 257 -13.64 -10.99 -15.32
N ALA A 258 -13.18 -11.47 -14.18
CA ALA A 258 -13.68 -12.70 -13.56
C ALA A 258 -15.14 -12.56 -13.12
N SER A 259 -15.95 -13.58 -13.36
CA SER A 259 -17.25 -13.69 -12.72
C SER A 259 -17.08 -13.98 -11.22
N ARG A 260 -18.12 -13.71 -10.41
CA ARG A 260 -18.09 -14.02 -8.97
C ARG A 260 -17.80 -15.51 -8.70
N LYS A 261 -18.22 -16.41 -9.60
CA LYS A 261 -17.96 -17.84 -9.48
C LYS A 261 -16.50 -18.17 -9.77
N ASP A 262 -15.91 -17.52 -10.75
CA ASP A 262 -14.53 -17.76 -11.17
C ASP A 262 -13.53 -17.24 -10.13
N LYS A 263 -13.87 -16.17 -9.41
CA LYS A 263 -13.09 -15.63 -8.28
C LYS A 263 -12.91 -16.64 -7.13
N ASN A 264 -13.69 -17.73 -7.10
CA ASN A 264 -13.52 -18.81 -6.13
C ASN A 264 -12.45 -19.83 -6.49
N ASP A 265 -11.93 -19.78 -7.72
CA ASP A 265 -10.90 -20.71 -8.20
C ASP A 265 -9.61 -19.95 -8.53
N VAL A 266 -8.68 -20.00 -7.59
CA VAL A 266 -7.36 -19.35 -7.69
C VAL A 266 -6.58 -19.78 -8.92
N SER A 267 -6.78 -21.01 -9.42
CA SER A 267 -6.09 -21.50 -10.62
C SER A 267 -6.49 -20.73 -11.89
N LEU A 268 -7.63 -20.04 -11.85
CA LEU A 268 -8.16 -19.26 -12.97
C LEU A 268 -7.70 -17.78 -12.96
N ILE A 269 -6.93 -17.33 -11.95
CA ILE A 269 -6.59 -15.92 -11.82
C ILE A 269 -5.94 -15.33 -13.07
N ASN A 270 -5.02 -16.08 -13.68
CA ASN A 270 -4.33 -15.67 -14.90
C ASN A 270 -5.22 -15.74 -16.16
N SER A 271 -6.47 -16.18 -16.02
CA SER A 271 -7.45 -16.23 -17.11
C SER A 271 -8.29 -14.95 -17.24
N PHE A 272 -8.12 -14.01 -16.33
CA PHE A 272 -8.92 -12.77 -16.24
C PHE A 272 -8.03 -11.55 -16.05
N THR A 273 -8.56 -10.41 -16.45
CA THR A 273 -7.93 -9.11 -16.18
C THR A 273 -8.31 -8.63 -14.79
N HIS A 274 -7.31 -8.19 -14.03
CA HIS A 274 -7.47 -7.72 -12.65
C HIS A 274 -6.35 -6.76 -12.24
N LEU A 275 -6.51 -6.11 -11.08
CA LEU A 275 -5.44 -5.34 -10.46
C LEU A 275 -4.39 -6.28 -9.85
N GLY A 276 -3.13 -6.06 -10.19
CA GLY A 276 -1.98 -6.77 -9.61
C GLY A 276 -1.54 -6.21 -8.27
N SER A 277 -1.78 -4.90 -8.03
CA SER A 277 -1.42 -4.22 -6.79
C SER A 277 -2.38 -3.07 -6.48
N VAL A 278 -2.21 -2.45 -5.29
CA VAL A 278 -2.93 -1.23 -4.97
C VAL A 278 -2.53 -0.11 -5.93
N PRO A 279 -3.49 0.61 -6.52
CA PRO A 279 -3.18 1.76 -7.37
C PRO A 279 -2.45 2.87 -6.62
N ILE A 280 -1.60 3.61 -7.33
CA ILE A 280 -0.91 4.79 -6.80
C ILE A 280 -1.53 6.03 -7.43
N VAL A 281 -1.87 7.01 -6.61
CA VAL A 281 -2.44 8.30 -7.05
C VAL A 281 -1.38 9.38 -7.01
N CYS A 282 -1.35 10.23 -8.05
CA CYS A 282 -0.54 11.43 -8.12
C CYS A 282 -1.31 12.52 -8.89
N GLY A 283 -1.73 13.59 -8.21
CA GLY A 283 -2.60 14.60 -8.82
C GLY A 283 -3.92 13.97 -9.29
N ASP A 284 -4.22 14.17 -10.56
CA ASP A 284 -5.40 13.61 -11.24
C ASP A 284 -5.13 12.23 -11.89
N TYR A 285 -3.91 11.70 -11.71
CA TYR A 285 -3.49 10.45 -12.32
C TYR A 285 -3.57 9.29 -11.33
N LEU A 286 -3.98 8.15 -11.87
CA LEU A 286 -4.00 6.84 -11.21
C LEU A 286 -3.07 5.90 -11.97
N PHE A 287 -2.05 5.41 -11.32
CA PHE A 287 -1.16 4.38 -11.87
C PHE A 287 -1.61 3.01 -11.36
N CYS A 288 -1.83 2.07 -12.28
CA CYS A 288 -2.32 0.73 -12.00
C CYS A 288 -1.37 -0.34 -12.57
N ASP A 289 -1.08 -1.34 -11.77
CA ASP A 289 -0.61 -2.62 -12.27
C ASP A 289 -1.84 -3.44 -12.70
N ILE A 290 -1.96 -3.71 -14.00
CA ILE A 290 -3.08 -4.46 -14.58
C ILE A 290 -2.53 -5.76 -15.16
N THR A 291 -2.91 -6.88 -14.59
CA THR A 291 -2.60 -8.22 -15.12
C THR A 291 -3.66 -8.62 -16.12
N THR A 292 -3.26 -8.96 -17.35
CA THR A 292 -4.15 -9.39 -18.43
C THR A 292 -3.96 -10.87 -18.73
N LYS A 293 -4.99 -11.50 -19.34
CA LYS A 293 -5.04 -12.93 -19.62
C LYS A 293 -3.84 -13.47 -20.40
N ASP A 294 -3.38 -12.77 -21.43
CA ASP A 294 -2.45 -13.34 -22.42
C ASP A 294 -1.09 -12.60 -22.47
N ALA A 295 -0.94 -11.47 -21.80
CA ALA A 295 0.21 -10.58 -21.95
C ALA A 295 1.11 -10.48 -20.70
N GLY A 296 0.79 -11.18 -19.62
CA GLY A 296 1.43 -10.87 -18.34
C GLY A 296 0.94 -9.53 -17.78
N GLY A 297 1.59 -9.02 -16.73
CA GLY A 297 1.26 -7.73 -16.14
C GLY A 297 1.66 -6.56 -17.05
N GLY A 298 0.88 -5.50 -17.01
CA GLY A 298 1.18 -4.24 -17.69
C GLY A 298 0.87 -3.06 -16.80
N TYR A 299 1.75 -2.05 -16.82
CA TYR A 299 1.55 -0.82 -16.08
C TYR A 299 0.77 0.19 -16.91
N CYS A 300 -0.31 0.71 -16.34
CA CYS A 300 -1.20 1.64 -17.02
C CYS A 300 -1.43 2.89 -16.18
N LEU A 301 -1.50 4.03 -16.87
CA LEU A 301 -1.87 5.32 -16.32
C LEU A 301 -3.31 5.65 -16.76
N TYR A 302 -4.10 6.17 -15.83
CA TYR A 302 -5.42 6.74 -16.07
C TYR A 302 -5.51 8.13 -15.47
N GLY A 303 -6.11 9.07 -16.16
CA GLY A 303 -6.32 10.43 -15.66
C GLY A 303 -7.45 11.12 -16.39
N SER A 304 -7.85 12.31 -15.93
CA SER A 304 -8.94 13.09 -16.52
C SER A 304 -8.66 13.50 -17.97
N ASN A 305 -7.39 13.58 -18.35
CA ASN A 305 -6.92 14.01 -19.67
C ASN A 305 -6.41 12.85 -20.56
N THR A 306 -6.37 11.60 -20.05
CA THR A 306 -5.84 10.46 -20.82
C THR A 306 -6.85 9.83 -21.78
N ASN A 307 -8.13 10.17 -21.66
CA ASN A 307 -9.22 9.55 -22.44
C ASN A 307 -9.17 8.00 -22.41
N GLY A 308 -9.16 7.43 -21.20
CA GLY A 308 -9.02 6.01 -20.94
C GLY A 308 -7.66 5.66 -20.36
N PHE A 309 -7.36 4.37 -20.27
CA PHE A 309 -6.05 3.89 -19.81
C PHE A 309 -4.99 4.01 -20.92
N VAL A 310 -3.78 4.38 -20.52
CA VAL A 310 -2.61 4.41 -21.40
C VAL A 310 -1.49 3.59 -20.77
N SER A 311 -0.66 2.96 -21.60
CA SER A 311 0.46 2.12 -21.17
C SER A 311 1.81 2.69 -21.61
N ASN A 312 2.88 2.08 -21.15
CA ASN A 312 4.19 2.29 -21.76
C ASN A 312 4.20 1.73 -23.21
N PRO A 313 4.97 2.36 -24.13
CA PRO A 313 5.18 1.81 -25.45
C PRO A 313 5.78 0.38 -25.38
N GLU A 314 5.30 -0.52 -26.22
CA GLU A 314 5.95 -1.79 -26.46
C GLU A 314 7.40 -1.54 -26.96
N ASN A 315 8.35 -2.34 -26.52
CA ASN A 315 9.79 -2.22 -26.86
C ASN A 315 10.49 -0.94 -26.37
N GLY A 316 10.01 -0.35 -25.27
CA GLY A 316 10.68 0.75 -24.62
C GLY A 316 10.80 1.99 -25.51
N GLY A 317 9.70 2.58 -25.86
CA GLY A 317 9.67 3.88 -26.54
C GLY A 317 10.25 5.00 -25.67
N ARG A 318 10.47 6.19 -26.27
CA ARG A 318 10.98 7.37 -25.57
C ARG A 318 10.24 7.59 -24.25
N ASN A 319 11.01 7.76 -23.16
CA ASN A 319 10.48 8.04 -21.82
C ASN A 319 9.58 6.94 -21.23
N CYS A 320 9.99 5.68 -21.30
CA CYS A 320 9.35 4.62 -20.52
C CYS A 320 9.28 5.00 -19.04
N MET A 321 8.09 4.95 -18.46
CA MET A 321 7.91 5.12 -17.04
C MET A 321 8.16 3.77 -16.34
N LEU A 322 9.12 3.72 -15.42
CA LEU A 322 9.28 2.57 -14.53
C LEU A 322 8.10 2.49 -13.57
N GLU A 323 7.85 1.30 -13.05
CA GLU A 323 6.82 1.12 -12.02
C GLU A 323 7.07 2.04 -10.84
N PRO A 324 6.11 2.92 -10.48
CA PRO A 324 6.23 3.69 -9.26
C PRO A 324 6.09 2.84 -8.02
N VAL A 325 6.89 3.15 -7.01
CA VAL A 325 6.78 2.54 -5.68
C VAL A 325 5.88 3.35 -4.75
N CYS A 326 5.74 4.65 -5.00
CA CYS A 326 4.84 5.56 -4.29
C CYS A 326 4.62 6.85 -5.09
N SER A 327 3.93 7.81 -4.50
CA SER A 327 3.91 9.22 -4.95
C SER A 327 4.43 10.13 -3.84
N TYR A 328 5.09 11.21 -4.23
CA TYR A 328 5.55 12.27 -3.34
C TYR A 328 5.32 13.63 -3.98
N ALA A 329 4.72 14.55 -3.22
CA ALA A 329 4.23 15.83 -3.75
C ALA A 329 3.36 15.60 -5.00
N ASP A 330 3.73 16.16 -6.15
CA ASP A 330 3.01 15.99 -7.42
C ASP A 330 3.80 15.13 -8.42
N SER A 331 4.53 14.11 -7.92
CA SER A 331 5.33 13.19 -8.73
C SER A 331 5.07 11.74 -8.36
N PHE A 332 5.08 10.86 -9.35
CA PHE A 332 5.30 9.44 -9.11
C PHE A 332 6.78 9.20 -8.84
N VAL A 333 7.07 8.27 -7.93
CA VAL A 333 8.44 7.92 -7.55
C VAL A 333 8.72 6.48 -7.89
N SER A 334 9.77 6.25 -8.67
CA SER A 334 10.29 4.92 -9.01
C SER A 334 11.74 4.79 -8.54
N VAL A 335 12.30 3.59 -8.62
CA VAL A 335 13.66 3.30 -8.18
C VAL A 335 14.45 2.70 -9.33
N LEU A 336 15.65 3.18 -9.56
CA LEU A 336 16.71 2.48 -10.31
C LEU A 336 17.57 1.73 -9.31
N GLU A 337 17.63 0.43 -9.47
CA GLU A 337 18.32 -0.47 -8.54
C GLU A 337 19.75 -0.81 -9.00
N ASP A 338 20.00 -0.77 -10.32
CA ASP A 338 21.30 -1.10 -10.87
C ASP A 338 21.61 -0.38 -12.21
N ARG A 339 22.85 -0.50 -12.64
CA ARG A 339 23.34 0.09 -13.88
C ARG A 339 22.77 -0.59 -15.12
N ASP A 340 22.54 -1.89 -15.08
CA ASP A 340 22.01 -2.64 -16.23
C ASP A 340 20.58 -2.21 -16.55
N MET A 341 19.76 -2.00 -15.52
CA MET A 341 18.41 -1.43 -15.67
C MET A 341 18.48 -0.02 -16.29
N TYR A 342 19.37 0.82 -15.79
CA TYR A 342 19.55 2.17 -16.32
C TYR A 342 19.98 2.15 -17.80
N ASP A 343 20.99 1.40 -18.16
CA ASP A 343 21.49 1.31 -19.54
C ASP A 343 20.42 0.74 -20.47
N PHE A 344 19.61 -0.22 -20.00
CA PHE A 344 18.47 -0.73 -20.74
C PHE A 344 17.47 0.38 -21.07
N ILE A 345 16.96 1.10 -20.05
CA ILE A 345 15.95 2.16 -20.29
C ILE A 345 16.49 3.32 -21.11
N VAL A 346 17.77 3.70 -20.95
CA VAL A 346 18.41 4.74 -21.77
C VAL A 346 18.51 4.28 -23.23
N SER A 347 18.80 2.99 -23.49
CA SER A 347 18.83 2.45 -24.86
C SER A 347 17.48 2.54 -25.57
N THR A 348 16.38 2.59 -24.82
CA THR A 348 15.02 2.76 -25.34
C THR A 348 14.62 4.23 -25.54
N GLY A 349 15.53 5.18 -25.29
CA GLY A 349 15.30 6.60 -25.46
C GLY A 349 14.84 7.33 -24.20
N PHE A 350 14.99 6.70 -23.03
CA PHE A 350 14.73 7.34 -21.74
C PHE A 350 15.68 8.54 -21.52
N GLN A 351 15.23 9.51 -20.75
CA GLN A 351 16.05 10.65 -20.36
C GLN A 351 17.29 10.21 -19.60
N LYS A 352 18.47 10.70 -20.00
CA LYS A 352 19.70 10.45 -19.28
C LYS A 352 19.75 11.18 -17.95
N ALA A 353 20.24 10.52 -16.95
CA ALA A 353 20.60 11.10 -15.66
C ALA A 353 21.88 11.96 -15.78
N GLY A 354 22.16 12.78 -14.76
CA GLY A 354 23.45 13.43 -14.62
C GLY A 354 24.56 12.49 -14.14
N GLU A 355 25.82 12.95 -14.22
CA GLU A 355 26.99 12.17 -13.81
C GLU A 355 26.90 11.64 -12.38
N ASP A 356 26.32 12.41 -11.44
CA ASP A 356 26.17 12.01 -10.04
C ASP A 356 25.29 10.76 -9.90
N ALA A 357 24.18 10.69 -10.64
CA ALA A 357 23.30 9.53 -10.63
C ALA A 357 23.93 8.32 -11.31
N GLU A 358 24.66 8.52 -12.43
CA GLU A 358 25.38 7.45 -13.10
C GLU A 358 26.49 6.88 -12.19
N ASN A 359 27.26 7.74 -11.52
CA ASN A 359 28.28 7.33 -10.55
C ASN A 359 27.70 6.59 -9.34
N ALA A 360 26.51 7.00 -8.88
CA ALA A 360 25.80 6.29 -7.82
C ALA A 360 25.46 4.86 -8.22
N LEU A 361 24.88 4.67 -9.42
CA LEU A 361 24.56 3.34 -9.94
C LEU A 361 25.83 2.49 -10.15
N ASP A 362 26.92 3.08 -10.64
CA ASP A 362 28.20 2.39 -10.79
C ASP A 362 28.80 1.92 -9.45
N SER A 363 28.47 2.62 -8.37
CA SER A 363 28.86 2.23 -7.00
C SER A 363 27.89 1.26 -6.32
N GLY A 364 26.82 0.85 -7.01
CA GLY A 364 25.77 -0.03 -6.46
C GLY A 364 24.78 0.69 -5.54
N SER A 365 24.68 2.02 -5.67
CA SER A 365 23.69 2.81 -4.95
C SER A 365 22.37 2.89 -5.73
N LEU A 366 21.28 3.08 -5.00
CA LEU A 366 19.97 3.34 -5.59
C LEU A 366 19.87 4.78 -6.11
N VAL A 367 19.03 4.97 -7.13
CA VAL A 367 18.65 6.31 -7.61
C VAL A 367 17.13 6.39 -7.63
N LEU A 368 16.54 7.38 -6.94
CA LEU A 368 15.12 7.64 -7.04
C LEU A 368 14.83 8.50 -8.27
N LEU A 369 13.77 8.13 -8.99
CA LEU A 369 13.25 8.86 -10.13
C LEU A 369 11.92 9.51 -9.76
N PHE A 370 11.81 10.80 -10.02
CA PHE A 370 10.57 11.54 -9.83
C PHE A 370 9.99 11.89 -11.20
N TYR A 371 8.85 11.31 -11.54
CA TYR A 371 8.11 11.61 -12.75
C TYR A 371 7.13 12.74 -12.46
N HIS A 372 7.47 13.94 -12.89
CA HIS A 372 6.59 15.11 -12.80
C HIS A 372 5.52 15.03 -13.88
N MET A 373 4.28 14.98 -13.48
CA MET A 373 3.16 14.84 -14.41
C MET A 373 2.73 16.22 -14.97
N ILE A 374 2.08 16.21 -16.16
CA ILE A 374 1.57 17.44 -16.81
C ILE A 374 0.36 17.98 -16.07
#